data_03d9bb1c525d1864b5579924398e3636
#
_entry.id   03d9bb1c525d1864b5579924398e3636
#
_cell.length_a   1.000
_cell.length_b   1.000
_cell.length_c   1.000
_cell.angle_alpha   90.00
_cell.angle_beta   90.00
_cell.angle_gamma   90.00
#
_symmetry.space_group_name_H-M   'P 1'
#
loop_
_entity.id
_entity.type
_entity.pdbx_description
1 polymer ?
#
loop_
_entity_poly.entity_id
_entity_poly.type
_entity_poly.pdbx_seq_one_letter_code
_entity_poly.pdbx_strand_id
1 'polypeptide(L)'
;MAKPAEPNRREDILKAAREVFKQNGYARAHVAEIAQLAGVAKGTVYLYFASKQAMLDALCDSYQEMVADALLQAMQNPDARTAIKEAVHATLGIASRERDLLELLDLRLGLATNGAAIENPRGQKILRRFFRERVANGDMRDYEPVIASELTGGFVQWIAKLCLLWHHVDITRYEDTAVRMLQEALLSKNNAKGG
;
A
#
# COMPACT_ATOMS: atom_id res chain seq x y z
N MET A 1 -30.97 -21.21 -11.71
CA MET A 1 -30.09 -20.37 -12.57
C MET A 1 -29.74 -19.12 -11.77
N ALA A 2 -28.49 -18.93 -11.36
CA ALA A 2 -28.04 -17.73 -10.67
C ALA A 2 -28.16 -16.53 -11.63
N LYS A 3 -28.79 -15.44 -11.15
CA LYS A 3 -28.87 -14.17 -11.88
C LYS A 3 -27.43 -13.71 -12.14
N PRO A 4 -27.02 -13.37 -13.38
CA PRO A 4 -25.69 -12.85 -13.60
C PRO A 4 -25.50 -11.59 -12.74
N ALA A 5 -24.38 -11.52 -12.02
CA ALA A 5 -24.05 -10.37 -11.19
C ALA A 5 -24.18 -9.11 -12.05
N GLU A 6 -24.91 -8.11 -11.55
CA GLU A 6 -24.99 -6.81 -12.25
C GLU A 6 -23.57 -6.27 -12.45
N PRO A 7 -23.21 -5.86 -13.66
CA PRO A 7 -21.85 -5.40 -13.93
C PRO A 7 -21.53 -4.22 -13.01
N ASN A 8 -20.49 -4.37 -12.16
CA ASN A 8 -20.00 -3.28 -11.32
C ASN A 8 -19.28 -2.25 -12.22
N ARG A 9 -20.07 -1.39 -12.86
CA ARG A 9 -19.59 -0.39 -13.82
C ARG A 9 -18.43 0.46 -13.27
N ARG A 10 -18.44 0.73 -11.98
CA ARG A 10 -17.38 1.50 -11.34
C ARG A 10 -16.05 0.73 -11.37
N GLU A 11 -16.07 -0.57 -11.07
CA GLU A 11 -14.89 -1.42 -11.14
C GLU A 11 -14.41 -1.63 -12.57
N ASP A 12 -15.32 -1.82 -13.52
CA ASP A 12 -14.95 -1.97 -14.93
C ASP A 12 -14.22 -0.73 -15.45
N ILE A 13 -14.71 0.47 -15.10
CA ILE A 13 -14.06 1.74 -15.45
C ILE A 13 -12.69 1.86 -14.77
N LEU A 14 -12.55 1.48 -13.48
CA LEU A 14 -11.27 1.52 -12.80
C LEU A 14 -10.24 0.53 -13.37
N LYS A 15 -10.67 -0.68 -13.73
CA LYS A 15 -9.81 -1.65 -14.42
C LYS A 15 -9.32 -1.10 -15.76
N ALA A 16 -10.22 -0.50 -16.54
CA ALA A 16 -9.86 0.14 -17.79
C ALA A 16 -8.91 1.33 -17.58
N ALA A 17 -9.17 2.17 -16.57
CA ALA A 17 -8.29 3.29 -16.22
C ALA A 17 -6.88 2.81 -15.85
N ARG A 18 -6.77 1.77 -15.01
CA ARG A 18 -5.49 1.15 -14.64
C ARG A 18 -4.72 0.69 -15.87
N GLU A 19 -5.38 -0.01 -16.78
CA GLU A 19 -4.75 -0.52 -18.00
C GLU A 19 -4.27 0.62 -18.92
N VAL A 20 -5.10 1.63 -19.14
CA VAL A 20 -4.73 2.80 -19.98
C VAL A 20 -3.59 3.60 -19.32
N PHE A 21 -3.59 3.77 -17.99
CA PHE A 21 -2.50 4.45 -17.30
C PHE A 21 -1.20 3.66 -17.38
N LYS A 22 -1.26 2.34 -17.31
CA LYS A 22 -0.10 1.47 -17.46
C LYS A 22 0.50 1.52 -18.87
N GLN A 23 -0.33 1.52 -19.90
CA GLN A 23 0.12 1.50 -21.29
C GLN A 23 0.62 2.87 -21.78
N ASN A 24 -0.12 3.93 -21.48
CA ASN A 24 0.12 5.26 -22.03
C ASN A 24 0.83 6.22 -21.07
N GLY A 25 0.93 5.85 -19.77
CA GLY A 25 1.26 6.75 -18.68
C GLY A 25 0.10 7.69 -18.34
N TYR A 26 0.02 8.10 -17.09
CA TYR A 26 -1.07 8.96 -16.61
C TYR A 26 -1.22 10.27 -17.42
N ALA A 27 -0.11 10.95 -17.74
CA ALA A 27 -0.19 12.24 -18.42
C ALA A 27 -0.89 12.14 -19.78
N ARG A 28 -0.56 11.13 -20.57
CA ARG A 28 -1.07 10.94 -21.95
C ARG A 28 -2.37 10.16 -22.03
N ALA A 29 -2.83 9.55 -20.96
CA ALA A 29 -4.07 8.79 -20.92
C ALA A 29 -5.30 9.71 -21.12
N HIS A 30 -6.21 9.30 -21.99
CA HIS A 30 -7.44 10.03 -22.29
C HIS A 30 -8.67 9.28 -21.75
N VAL A 31 -9.63 10.01 -21.17
CA VAL A 31 -10.88 9.44 -20.67
C VAL A 31 -11.69 8.73 -21.77
N ALA A 32 -11.54 9.15 -23.03
CA ALA A 32 -12.18 8.49 -24.14
C ALA A 32 -11.69 7.04 -24.35
N GLU A 33 -10.37 6.80 -24.19
CA GLU A 33 -9.77 5.46 -24.30
C GLU A 33 -10.24 4.58 -23.13
N ILE A 34 -10.30 5.14 -21.92
CA ILE A 34 -10.83 4.44 -20.74
C ILE A 34 -12.28 4.03 -20.97
N ALA A 35 -13.12 4.93 -21.48
CA ALA A 35 -14.51 4.65 -21.78
C ALA A 35 -14.66 3.53 -22.84
N GLN A 36 -13.86 3.60 -23.91
CA GLN A 36 -13.83 2.59 -24.96
C GLN A 36 -13.43 1.21 -24.40
N LEU A 37 -12.35 1.16 -23.59
CA LEU A 37 -11.89 -0.09 -23.01
C LEU A 37 -12.87 -0.67 -21.99
N ALA A 38 -13.56 0.18 -21.23
CA ALA A 38 -14.60 -0.22 -20.28
C ALA A 38 -15.94 -0.60 -20.96
N GLY A 39 -16.07 -0.41 -22.27
CA GLY A 39 -17.31 -0.69 -23.01
C GLY A 39 -18.48 0.24 -22.63
N VAL A 40 -18.20 1.50 -22.28
CA VAL A 40 -19.21 2.49 -21.87
C VAL A 40 -19.08 3.80 -22.65
N ALA A 41 -20.14 4.61 -22.67
CA ALA A 41 -20.06 5.95 -23.21
C ALA A 41 -19.17 6.85 -22.32
N LYS A 42 -18.46 7.83 -22.90
CA LYS A 42 -17.64 8.79 -22.16
C LYS A 42 -18.42 9.51 -21.06
N GLY A 43 -19.69 9.86 -21.32
CA GLY A 43 -20.58 10.45 -20.31
C GLY A 43 -20.82 9.54 -19.11
N THR A 44 -20.87 8.22 -19.33
CA THR A 44 -21.03 7.24 -18.25
C THR A 44 -19.82 7.24 -17.32
N VAL A 45 -18.60 7.41 -17.83
CA VAL A 45 -17.40 7.51 -16.99
C VAL A 45 -17.53 8.67 -15.99
N TYR A 46 -18.01 9.83 -16.46
CA TYR A 46 -18.17 11.01 -15.62
C TYR A 46 -19.28 10.91 -14.56
N LEU A 47 -20.22 9.95 -14.71
CA LEU A 47 -21.18 9.64 -13.64
C LEU A 47 -20.53 8.98 -12.42
N TYR A 48 -19.42 8.26 -12.63
CA TYR A 48 -18.71 7.54 -11.58
C TYR A 48 -17.46 8.28 -11.07
N PHE A 49 -16.77 8.99 -11.95
CA PHE A 49 -15.51 9.68 -11.66
C PHE A 49 -15.52 11.09 -12.26
N ALA A 50 -15.49 12.09 -11.42
CA ALA A 50 -15.54 13.50 -11.85
C ALA A 50 -14.37 13.91 -12.77
N SER A 51 -13.22 13.19 -12.69
CA SER A 51 -12.01 13.52 -13.44
C SER A 51 -11.09 12.30 -13.57
N LYS A 52 -10.07 12.43 -14.43
CA LYS A 52 -8.95 11.47 -14.52
C LYS A 52 -8.20 11.37 -13.18
N GLN A 53 -8.08 12.48 -12.46
CA GLN A 53 -7.48 12.51 -11.13
C GLN A 53 -8.28 11.66 -10.13
N ALA A 54 -9.61 11.74 -10.14
CA ALA A 54 -10.46 10.93 -9.27
C ALA A 54 -10.30 9.42 -9.51
N MET A 55 -10.01 9.00 -10.75
CA MET A 55 -9.68 7.60 -11.06
C MET A 55 -8.29 7.21 -10.52
N LEU A 56 -7.30 8.10 -10.65
CA LEU A 56 -5.97 7.90 -10.08
C LEU A 56 -6.05 7.76 -8.55
N ASP A 57 -6.77 8.64 -7.90
CA ASP A 57 -6.96 8.61 -6.44
C ASP A 57 -7.61 7.30 -6.00
N ALA A 58 -8.67 6.87 -6.69
CA ALA A 58 -9.35 5.61 -6.38
C ALA A 58 -8.45 4.37 -6.58
N LEU A 59 -7.56 4.37 -7.59
CA LEU A 59 -6.58 3.31 -7.79
C LEU A 59 -5.52 3.30 -6.68
N CYS A 60 -5.00 4.46 -6.32
CA CYS A 60 -4.05 4.58 -5.21
C CYS A 60 -4.67 4.17 -3.88
N ASP A 61 -5.92 4.55 -3.63
CA ASP A 61 -6.66 4.17 -2.42
C ASP A 61 -6.86 2.65 -2.37
N SER A 62 -7.15 1.99 -3.51
CA SER A 62 -7.27 0.53 -3.55
C SER A 62 -5.97 -0.18 -3.17
N TYR A 63 -4.83 0.33 -3.61
CA TYR A 63 -3.51 -0.18 -3.21
C TYR A 63 -3.27 -0.01 -1.70
N GLN A 64 -3.60 1.16 -1.16
CA GLN A 64 -3.44 1.45 0.27
C GLN A 64 -4.34 0.57 1.14
N GLU A 65 -5.56 0.26 0.67
CA GLU A 65 -6.46 -0.68 1.37
C GLU A 65 -5.91 -2.11 1.37
N MET A 66 -5.34 -2.59 0.25
CA MET A 66 -4.68 -3.91 0.22
C MET A 66 -3.54 -3.99 1.24
N VAL A 67 -2.72 -2.95 1.34
CA VAL A 67 -1.64 -2.88 2.34
C VAL A 67 -2.22 -2.84 3.76
N ALA A 68 -3.27 -2.05 4.01
CA ALA A 68 -3.90 -1.97 5.32
C ALA A 68 -4.52 -3.31 5.77
N ASP A 69 -5.16 -4.06 4.85
CA ASP A 69 -5.70 -5.38 5.14
C ASP A 69 -4.60 -6.39 5.49
N ALA A 70 -3.49 -6.37 4.76
CA ALA A 70 -2.33 -7.21 5.05
C ALA A 70 -1.70 -6.88 6.41
N LEU A 71 -1.55 -5.59 6.72
CA LEU A 71 -1.10 -5.14 8.05
C LEU A 71 -2.05 -5.60 9.15
N LEU A 72 -3.37 -5.48 8.94
CA LEU A 72 -4.36 -5.91 9.92
C LEU A 72 -4.22 -7.41 10.24
N GLN A 73 -4.00 -8.24 9.21
CA GLN A 73 -3.80 -9.67 9.39
C GLN A 73 -2.49 -9.97 10.14
N ALA A 74 -1.38 -9.39 9.72
CA ALA A 74 -0.08 -9.60 10.34
C ALA A 74 -0.05 -9.16 11.82
N MET A 75 -0.68 -8.03 12.13
CA MET A 75 -0.72 -7.47 13.49
C MET A 75 -1.60 -8.27 14.48
N GLN A 76 -2.39 -9.24 14.00
CA GLN A 76 -3.12 -10.18 14.87
C GLN A 76 -2.23 -11.27 15.44
N ASN A 77 -1.04 -11.50 14.89
CA ASN A 77 -0.13 -12.50 15.40
C ASN A 77 0.30 -12.15 16.83
N PRO A 78 0.16 -13.10 17.81
CA PRO A 78 0.49 -12.84 19.20
C PRO A 78 1.99 -12.61 19.42
N ASP A 79 2.86 -13.19 18.61
CA ASP A 79 4.29 -12.98 18.65
C ASP A 79 4.68 -11.73 17.84
N ALA A 80 5.21 -10.71 18.51
CA ALA A 80 5.59 -9.44 17.90
C ALA A 80 6.68 -9.60 16.82
N ARG A 81 7.60 -10.55 17.00
CA ARG A 81 8.67 -10.85 16.04
C ARG A 81 8.08 -11.37 14.73
N THR A 82 7.16 -12.32 14.82
CA THR A 82 6.47 -12.90 13.67
C THR A 82 5.56 -11.87 13.00
N ALA A 83 4.83 -11.08 13.78
CA ALA A 83 3.98 -10.00 13.27
C ALA A 83 4.77 -9.00 12.40
N ILE A 84 5.97 -8.57 12.85
CA ILE A 84 6.85 -7.69 12.07
C ILE A 84 7.26 -8.36 10.75
N LYS A 85 7.69 -9.62 10.80
CA LYS A 85 8.10 -10.37 9.61
C LYS A 85 6.97 -10.49 8.61
N GLU A 86 5.79 -10.91 9.05
CA GLU A 86 4.60 -11.08 8.21
C GLU A 86 4.16 -9.75 7.58
N ALA A 87 4.20 -8.65 8.34
CA ALA A 87 3.86 -7.33 7.84
C ALA A 87 4.79 -6.85 6.73
N VAL A 88 6.11 -7.00 6.93
CA VAL A 88 7.12 -6.65 5.92
C VAL A 88 6.92 -7.51 4.67
N HIS A 89 6.86 -8.84 4.84
CA HIS A 89 6.68 -9.79 3.74
C HIS A 89 5.42 -9.48 2.93
N ALA A 90 4.28 -9.31 3.59
CA ALA A 90 3.01 -9.04 2.93
C ALA A 90 3.01 -7.69 2.18
N THR A 91 3.55 -6.63 2.80
CA THR A 91 3.62 -5.30 2.19
C THR A 91 4.52 -5.29 0.95
N LEU A 92 5.73 -5.87 1.05
CA LEU A 92 6.64 -5.96 -0.09
C LEU A 92 6.12 -6.91 -1.18
N GLY A 93 5.44 -7.99 -0.79
CA GLY A 93 4.76 -8.89 -1.72
C GLY A 93 3.62 -8.21 -2.50
N ILE A 94 2.82 -7.36 -1.85
CA ILE A 94 1.80 -6.53 -2.52
C ILE A 94 2.48 -5.56 -3.49
N ALA A 95 3.51 -4.85 -3.05
CA ALA A 95 4.25 -3.91 -3.89
C ALA A 95 4.79 -4.58 -5.16
N SER A 96 5.32 -5.81 -5.05
CA SER A 96 5.83 -6.58 -6.19
C SER A 96 4.73 -7.00 -7.16
N ARG A 97 3.59 -7.47 -6.65
CA ARG A 97 2.46 -7.91 -7.50
C ARG A 97 1.72 -6.74 -8.15
N GLU A 98 1.58 -5.64 -7.42
CA GLU A 98 0.81 -4.46 -7.80
C GLU A 98 1.74 -3.28 -8.15
N ARG A 99 2.86 -3.60 -8.80
CA ARG A 99 3.92 -2.61 -9.13
C ARG A 99 3.39 -1.39 -9.87
N ASP A 100 2.47 -1.58 -10.81
CA ASP A 100 1.85 -0.49 -11.56
C ASP A 100 1.02 0.45 -10.65
N LEU A 101 0.36 -0.08 -9.61
CA LEU A 101 -0.32 0.75 -8.61
C LEU A 101 0.68 1.48 -7.71
N LEU A 102 1.81 0.85 -7.38
CA LEU A 102 2.89 1.52 -6.65
C LEU A 102 3.48 2.68 -7.47
N GLU A 103 3.65 2.50 -8.79
CA GLU A 103 4.10 3.56 -9.71
C GLU A 103 3.09 4.72 -9.77
N LEU A 104 1.79 4.42 -9.82
CA LEU A 104 0.74 5.44 -9.77
C LEU A 104 0.70 6.18 -8.42
N LEU A 105 0.93 5.46 -7.33
CA LEU A 105 1.04 6.06 -6.00
C LEU A 105 2.23 7.02 -5.90
N ASP A 106 3.39 6.62 -6.42
CA ASP A 106 4.60 7.46 -6.44
C ASP A 106 4.38 8.71 -7.30
N LEU A 107 3.73 8.56 -8.45
CA LEU A 107 3.31 9.67 -9.30
C LEU A 107 2.36 10.63 -8.56
N ARG A 108 1.32 10.12 -7.88
CA ARG A 108 0.37 10.93 -7.11
C ARG A 108 1.08 11.81 -6.07
N LEU A 109 2.12 11.27 -5.45
CA LEU A 109 2.94 12.00 -4.49
C LEU A 109 3.72 13.14 -5.13
N GLY A 110 4.34 12.88 -6.28
CA GLY A 110 5.06 13.91 -7.03
C GLY A 110 4.15 15.04 -7.53
N LEU A 111 2.84 14.74 -7.71
CA LEU A 111 1.83 15.73 -8.08
C LEU A 111 1.25 16.51 -6.89
N ALA A 112 1.42 16.01 -5.67
CA ALA A 112 0.92 16.67 -4.46
C ALA A 112 1.81 17.88 -4.14
N THR A 113 1.30 19.09 -4.43
CA THR A 113 2.04 20.35 -4.26
C THR A 113 2.23 20.79 -2.81
N ASN A 114 1.57 20.15 -1.86
CA ASN A 114 1.44 20.63 -0.48
C ASN A 114 2.20 19.76 0.54
N GLY A 115 3.13 18.90 0.13
CA GLY A 115 3.82 18.01 1.07
C GLY A 115 2.87 17.06 1.82
N ALA A 116 1.65 16.86 1.30
CA ALA A 116 0.73 15.89 1.85
C ALA A 116 1.41 14.53 1.81
N ALA A 117 1.81 14.07 3.00
CA ALA A 117 2.33 12.73 3.18
C ALA A 117 1.35 11.73 2.55
N ILE A 118 1.89 10.62 2.05
CA ILE A 118 1.02 9.50 1.69
C ILE A 118 0.40 9.03 2.99
N GLU A 119 -0.74 9.55 3.30
CA GLU A 119 -1.48 9.02 4.41
C GLU A 119 -2.20 7.77 3.92
N ASN A 120 -1.69 6.61 4.34
CA ASN A 120 -2.53 5.44 4.50
C ASN A 120 -3.14 5.53 5.91
N PRO A 121 -4.21 6.28 6.12
CA PRO A 121 -4.72 6.57 7.47
C PRO A 121 -5.18 5.30 8.18
N ARG A 122 -5.67 4.31 7.43
CA ARG A 122 -6.09 3.02 7.97
C ARG A 122 -4.88 2.17 8.38
N GLY A 123 -3.87 2.05 7.54
CA GLY A 123 -2.62 1.34 7.85
C GLY A 123 -1.88 1.96 9.02
N GLN A 124 -1.79 3.29 9.06
CA GLN A 124 -1.21 4.03 10.18
C GLN A 124 -1.97 3.79 11.49
N LYS A 125 -3.30 3.78 11.46
CA LYS A 125 -4.12 3.48 12.64
C LYS A 125 -3.88 2.07 13.17
N ILE A 126 -3.72 1.09 12.28
CA ILE A 126 -3.41 -0.30 12.63
C ILE A 126 -2.04 -0.38 13.31
N LEU A 127 -1.01 0.21 12.70
CA LEU A 127 0.35 0.22 13.25
C LEU A 127 0.42 0.94 14.60
N ARG A 128 -0.19 2.13 14.73
CA ARG A 128 -0.24 2.88 16.01
C ARG A 128 -0.88 2.07 17.13
N ARG A 129 -1.97 1.36 16.82
CA ARG A 129 -2.61 0.48 17.79
C ARG A 129 -1.69 -0.67 18.19
N PHE A 130 -1.08 -1.33 17.23
CA PHE A 130 -0.15 -2.43 17.47
C PHE A 130 1.03 -1.98 18.34
N PHE A 131 1.69 -0.87 18.02
CA PHE A 131 2.80 -0.34 18.83
C PHE A 131 2.35 -0.05 20.26
N ARG A 132 1.21 0.61 20.46
CA ARG A 132 0.70 0.93 21.79
C ARG A 132 0.47 -0.33 22.63
N GLU A 133 -0.17 -1.34 22.06
CA GLU A 133 -0.45 -2.61 22.76
C GLU A 133 0.84 -3.37 23.10
N ARG A 134 1.80 -3.43 22.17
CA ARG A 134 3.05 -4.16 22.36
C ARG A 134 4.02 -3.48 23.29
N VAL A 135 4.06 -2.17 23.31
CA VAL A 135 4.82 -1.39 24.30
C VAL A 135 4.23 -1.60 25.72
N ALA A 136 2.89 -1.51 25.84
CA ALA A 136 2.21 -1.73 27.11
C ALA A 136 2.44 -3.15 27.69
N ASN A 137 2.58 -4.16 26.82
CA ASN A 137 2.88 -5.54 27.23
C ASN A 137 4.38 -5.80 27.49
N GLY A 138 5.27 -4.83 27.19
CA GLY A 138 6.71 -5.01 27.33
C GLY A 138 7.36 -5.81 26.18
N ASP A 139 6.63 -6.12 25.13
CA ASP A 139 7.13 -6.85 23.96
C ASP A 139 8.06 -5.98 23.11
N MET A 140 7.77 -4.69 23.05
CA MET A 140 8.54 -3.68 22.28
C MET A 140 9.16 -2.63 23.19
N ARG A 141 10.20 -1.97 22.65
CA ARG A 141 10.81 -0.81 23.27
C ARG A 141 9.82 0.35 23.34
N ASP A 142 9.96 1.16 24.37
CA ASP A 142 9.11 2.32 24.65
C ASP A 142 9.43 3.47 23.67
N TYR A 143 8.89 3.34 22.46
CA TYR A 143 8.88 4.41 21.48
C TYR A 143 7.49 5.06 21.41
N GLU A 144 7.47 6.35 21.09
CA GLU A 144 6.21 7.05 20.85
C GLU A 144 5.47 6.40 19.68
N PRO A 145 4.23 5.87 19.87
CA PRO A 145 3.57 5.00 18.88
C PRO A 145 3.27 5.67 17.53
N VAL A 146 3.03 6.99 17.52
CA VAL A 146 2.77 7.72 16.26
C VAL A 146 4.06 7.75 15.44
N ILE A 147 5.15 8.20 16.03
CA ILE A 147 6.45 8.32 15.36
C ILE A 147 6.96 6.93 14.93
N ALA A 148 6.88 5.92 15.80
CA ALA A 148 7.29 4.57 15.48
C ALA A 148 6.51 3.99 14.29
N SER A 149 5.19 4.23 14.21
CA SER A 149 4.37 3.76 13.10
C SER A 149 4.71 4.46 11.78
N GLU A 150 4.96 5.76 11.82
CA GLU A 150 5.31 6.56 10.62
C GLU A 150 6.67 6.15 10.07
N LEU A 151 7.68 6.03 10.94
CA LEU A 151 9.03 5.62 10.55
C LEU A 151 9.04 4.18 10.00
N THR A 152 8.34 3.25 10.66
CA THR A 152 8.26 1.85 10.21
C THR A 152 7.56 1.73 8.87
N GLY A 153 6.39 2.35 8.71
CA GLY A 153 5.64 2.35 7.46
C GLY A 153 6.42 3.02 6.32
N GLY A 154 7.02 4.17 6.59
CA GLY A 154 7.87 4.89 5.65
C GLY A 154 9.09 4.08 5.20
N PHE A 155 9.76 3.39 6.12
CA PHE A 155 10.91 2.55 5.83
C PHE A 155 10.57 1.40 4.88
N VAL A 156 9.50 0.64 5.16
CA VAL A 156 9.08 -0.48 4.30
C VAL A 156 8.66 0.02 2.92
N GLN A 157 7.93 1.14 2.86
CA GLN A 157 7.51 1.73 1.60
C GLN A 157 8.70 2.27 0.79
N TRP A 158 9.70 2.86 1.46
CA TRP A 158 10.94 3.27 0.81
C TRP A 158 11.68 2.09 0.16
N ILE A 159 11.78 0.95 0.86
CA ILE A 159 12.39 -0.26 0.32
C ILE A 159 11.64 -0.73 -0.95
N ALA A 160 10.31 -0.76 -0.91
CA ALA A 160 9.52 -1.14 -2.09
C ALA A 160 9.84 -0.26 -3.30
N LYS A 161 9.88 1.07 -3.12
CA LYS A 161 10.22 2.02 -4.19
C LYS A 161 11.66 1.84 -4.67
N LEU A 162 12.61 1.75 -3.73
CA LEU A 162 14.02 1.57 -4.04
C LEU A 162 14.24 0.33 -4.93
N CYS A 163 13.66 -0.80 -4.55
CA CYS A 163 13.86 -2.07 -5.25
C CYS A 163 13.11 -2.13 -6.58
N LEU A 164 11.85 -1.72 -6.59
CA LEU A 164 10.95 -1.96 -7.71
C LEU A 164 10.94 -0.81 -8.73
N LEU A 165 11.05 0.45 -8.29
CA LEU A 165 10.92 1.60 -9.17
C LEU A 165 12.27 2.17 -9.61
N TRP A 166 13.25 2.23 -8.70
CA TRP A 166 14.48 2.99 -8.98
C TRP A 166 15.67 2.13 -9.37
N HIS A 167 15.90 0.99 -8.73
CA HIS A 167 17.10 0.19 -8.97
C HIS A 167 16.83 -1.17 -9.60
N HIS A 168 15.56 -1.62 -9.65
CA HIS A 168 15.18 -2.92 -10.19
C HIS A 168 15.99 -4.10 -9.63
N VAL A 169 16.24 -4.07 -8.32
CA VAL A 169 17.00 -5.10 -7.60
C VAL A 169 16.08 -6.13 -6.97
N ASP A 170 16.64 -7.28 -6.63
CA ASP A 170 15.91 -8.36 -5.97
C ASP A 170 15.45 -7.93 -4.58
N ILE A 171 14.12 -7.77 -4.44
CA ILE A 171 13.47 -7.31 -3.22
C ILE A 171 13.66 -8.29 -2.05
N THR A 172 13.86 -9.59 -2.31
CA THR A 172 13.98 -10.61 -1.25
C THR A 172 15.21 -10.39 -0.38
N ARG A 173 16.33 -9.93 -0.97
CA ARG A 173 17.54 -9.59 -0.21
C ARG A 173 17.34 -8.41 0.74
N TYR A 174 16.53 -7.45 0.34
CA TYR A 174 16.18 -6.29 1.16
C TYR A 174 15.18 -6.65 2.24
N GLU A 175 14.24 -7.56 1.94
CA GLU A 175 13.23 -8.04 2.88
C GLU A 175 13.85 -8.64 4.13
N ASP A 176 14.75 -9.60 4.00
CA ASP A 176 15.40 -10.26 5.14
C ASP A 176 16.18 -9.26 5.99
N THR A 177 16.86 -8.31 5.35
CA THR A 177 17.60 -7.27 6.06
C THR A 177 16.66 -6.30 6.78
N ALA A 178 15.57 -5.88 6.12
CA ALA A 178 14.58 -4.99 6.71
C ALA A 178 13.89 -5.63 7.92
N VAL A 179 13.52 -6.91 7.82
CA VAL A 179 12.93 -7.66 8.94
C VAL A 179 13.86 -7.66 10.14
N ARG A 180 15.13 -8.03 9.95
CA ARG A 180 16.13 -8.03 11.05
C ARG A 180 16.30 -6.65 11.65
N MET A 181 16.49 -5.62 10.83
CA MET A 181 16.66 -4.25 11.30
C MET A 181 15.46 -3.79 12.14
N LEU A 182 14.25 -4.03 11.67
CA LEU A 182 13.04 -3.66 12.40
C LEU A 182 12.87 -4.47 13.70
N GLN A 183 13.13 -5.77 13.67
CA GLN A 183 13.07 -6.60 14.88
C GLN A 183 14.11 -6.15 15.93
N GLU A 184 15.35 -5.89 15.53
CA GLU A 184 16.41 -5.42 16.43
C GLU A 184 16.12 -4.01 16.98
N ALA A 185 15.55 -3.14 16.16
CA ALA A 185 15.21 -1.78 16.58
C ALA A 185 14.00 -1.74 17.50
N LEU A 186 12.96 -2.54 17.22
CA LEU A 186 11.65 -2.41 17.84
C LEU A 186 11.44 -3.33 19.06
N LEU A 187 11.99 -4.56 19.04
CA LEU A 187 11.74 -5.52 20.11
C LEU A 187 12.51 -5.20 21.38
N SER A 188 11.90 -5.47 22.54
CA SER A 188 12.57 -5.36 23.82
C SER A 188 13.70 -6.39 23.94
N LYS A 189 14.72 -6.11 24.76
CA LYS A 189 15.87 -7.03 24.95
C LYS A 189 15.47 -8.41 25.48
N ASN A 190 14.34 -8.51 26.19
CA ASN A 190 13.83 -9.77 26.70
C ASN A 190 13.26 -10.67 25.60
N ASN A 191 12.71 -10.09 24.54
CA ASN A 191 12.19 -10.80 23.37
C ASN A 191 13.24 -10.96 22.24
N ALA A 192 14.40 -10.34 22.35
CA ALA A 192 15.48 -10.45 21.37
C ALA A 192 16.25 -11.80 21.42
N LYS A 193 16.09 -12.61 22.49
CA LYS A 193 16.86 -13.84 22.73
C LYS A 193 16.11 -15.15 22.40
N GLY A 194 14.90 -15.08 21.85
CA GLY A 194 14.10 -16.24 21.48
C GLY A 194 14.20 -16.55 19.97
N GLY A 195 15.31 -17.13 19.55
CA GLY A 195 15.48 -17.62 18.19
C GLY A 195 16.74 -18.45 18.07
#